data_bf24ed6629acfed141bb62c648a04af5
#
_entry.id   bf24ed6629acfed141bb62c648a04af5
#
_cell.length_a   1.000
_cell.length_b   1.000
_cell.length_c   1.000
_cell.angle_alpha   90.00
_cell.angle_beta   90.00
_cell.angle_gamma   90.00
#
_symmetry.space_group_name_H-M   'P 1'
#
loop_
_entity.id
_entity.type
_entity.pdbx_description
1 polymer ?
#
loop_
_entity_poly.entity_id
_entity_poly.type
_entity_poly.pdbx_seq_one_letter_code
_entity_poly.pdbx_strand_id
1 'polypeptide(L)'
;GYLLKMLENIINVNGIKDRRFRLVHAQVMSDDDIKRAGELQIVAEVQPFHVADDMRWMEERIGKNRSEGAYAFRRLWDAGAVISFGSDSPGTNASRYYLNPMLGIYSAVSRKTLSGAPETGWFASERLTVEEAIRAYTFNTAYASFEDHIKGSLEVGKLADLVVLSDNLLQISPDKIKDVYVKSTIVGGKVVYQAK
;
A
#
# COMPACT_ATOMS: atom_id res chain seq x y z
N GLY A 1 10.29 -16.36 2.47
CA GLY A 1 10.69 -17.74 2.32
C GLY A 1 9.67 -18.79 2.67
N TYR A 2 9.51 -19.13 3.93
CA TYR A 2 8.73 -20.32 4.33
C TYR A 2 7.24 -20.23 3.92
N LEU A 3 6.58 -19.10 4.16
CA LEU A 3 5.16 -18.93 3.80
C LEU A 3 4.93 -19.06 2.29
N LEU A 4 5.77 -18.45 1.47
CA LEU A 4 5.65 -18.57 0.01
C LEU A 4 5.80 -20.03 -0.44
N LYS A 5 6.74 -20.78 0.17
CA LYS A 5 6.89 -22.21 -0.12
C LYS A 5 5.64 -23.02 0.25
N MET A 6 4.97 -22.68 1.34
CA MET A 6 3.68 -23.31 1.70
C MET A 6 2.61 -23.01 0.66
N LEU A 7 2.52 -21.77 0.19
CA LEU A 7 1.54 -21.35 -0.83
C LEU A 7 1.80 -22.04 -2.17
N GLU A 8 3.08 -22.17 -2.59
CA GLU A 8 3.47 -22.97 -3.75
C GLU A 8 3.01 -24.41 -3.63
N ASN A 9 3.25 -25.03 -2.49
CA ASN A 9 2.80 -26.41 -2.26
C ASN A 9 1.29 -26.55 -2.32
N ILE A 10 0.53 -25.58 -1.79
CA ILE A 10 -0.94 -25.57 -1.89
C ILE A 10 -1.38 -25.50 -3.35
N ILE A 11 -0.73 -24.65 -4.15
CA ILE A 11 -1.02 -24.51 -5.58
C ILE A 11 -0.70 -25.80 -6.32
N ASN A 12 0.45 -26.40 -6.06
CA ASN A 12 0.91 -27.64 -6.70
C ASN A 12 -0.05 -28.82 -6.40
N VAL A 13 -0.53 -28.95 -5.16
CA VAL A 13 -1.44 -30.03 -4.76
C VAL A 13 -2.87 -29.81 -5.26
N ASN A 14 -3.37 -28.57 -5.23
CA ASN A 14 -4.77 -28.25 -5.49
C ASN A 14 -5.04 -27.61 -6.86
N GLY A 15 -4.02 -27.47 -7.70
CA GLY A 15 -4.07 -26.81 -9.00
C GLY A 15 -4.15 -25.28 -8.90
N ILE A 16 -4.01 -24.63 -10.05
CA ILE A 16 -4.10 -23.17 -10.19
C ILE A 16 -5.56 -22.75 -10.07
N LYS A 17 -5.84 -21.81 -9.18
CA LYS A 17 -7.15 -21.17 -8.96
C LYS A 17 -6.94 -19.73 -8.54
N ASP A 18 -7.90 -18.85 -8.80
CA ASP A 18 -7.92 -17.50 -8.24
C ASP A 18 -8.16 -17.55 -6.72
N ARG A 19 -7.09 -17.57 -5.95
CA ARG A 19 -7.14 -17.64 -4.48
C ARG A 19 -6.80 -16.31 -3.82
N ARG A 20 -6.14 -15.43 -4.56
CA ARG A 20 -5.70 -14.11 -4.06
C ARG A 20 -5.05 -14.23 -2.69
N PHE A 21 -4.08 -15.16 -2.53
CA PHE A 21 -3.39 -15.34 -1.27
C PHE A 21 -2.74 -14.04 -0.82
N ARG A 22 -2.97 -13.68 0.44
CA ARG A 22 -2.46 -12.44 1.02
C ARG A 22 -1.28 -12.70 1.94
N LEU A 23 -0.24 -11.89 1.79
CA LEU A 23 0.87 -11.78 2.71
C LEU A 23 0.75 -10.43 3.42
N VAL A 24 0.25 -10.47 4.66
CA VAL A 24 0.05 -9.26 5.47
C VAL A 24 1.39 -8.75 5.97
N HIS A 25 1.56 -7.44 5.96
CA HIS A 25 2.77 -6.65 6.21
C HIS A 25 3.83 -6.76 5.11
N ALA A 26 4.26 -7.92 4.65
CA ALA A 26 5.32 -8.12 3.65
C ALA A 26 6.51 -7.13 3.84
N GLN A 27 6.88 -6.89 5.10
CA GLN A 27 7.65 -5.73 5.55
C GLN A 27 9.11 -5.82 5.15
N VAL A 28 9.72 -7.00 5.31
CA VAL A 28 11.12 -7.24 4.92
C VAL A 28 11.16 -8.54 4.11
N MET A 29 11.60 -8.45 2.87
CA MET A 29 11.64 -9.57 1.94
C MET A 29 13.00 -9.65 1.24
N SER A 30 13.46 -10.86 0.94
CA SER A 30 14.60 -11.06 0.05
C SER A 30 14.18 -10.85 -1.41
N ASP A 31 15.14 -10.56 -2.30
CA ASP A 31 14.86 -10.42 -3.73
C ASP A 31 14.23 -11.67 -4.34
N ASP A 32 14.68 -12.86 -3.92
CA ASP A 32 14.07 -14.13 -4.33
C ASP A 32 12.61 -14.24 -3.90
N ASP A 33 12.29 -13.81 -2.67
CA ASP A 33 10.91 -13.85 -2.18
C ASP A 33 10.03 -12.79 -2.87
N ILE A 34 10.57 -11.62 -3.20
CA ILE A 34 9.86 -10.60 -3.99
C ILE A 34 9.51 -11.15 -5.37
N LYS A 35 10.48 -11.76 -6.08
CA LYS A 35 10.25 -12.39 -7.38
C LYS A 35 9.17 -13.48 -7.29
N ARG A 36 9.29 -14.39 -6.32
CA ARG A 36 8.30 -15.46 -6.09
C ARG A 36 6.91 -14.93 -5.76
N ALA A 37 6.81 -13.84 -4.98
CA ALA A 37 5.54 -13.21 -4.69
C ALA A 37 4.84 -12.72 -5.96
N GLY A 38 5.59 -12.17 -6.92
CA GLY A 38 5.09 -11.80 -8.24
C GLY A 38 4.65 -13.02 -9.07
N GLU A 39 5.49 -14.04 -9.18
CA GLU A 39 5.19 -15.28 -9.92
C GLU A 39 3.93 -15.99 -9.39
N LEU A 40 3.71 -15.96 -8.09
CA LEU A 40 2.53 -16.52 -7.42
C LEU A 40 1.33 -15.58 -7.38
N GLN A 41 1.45 -14.38 -7.92
CA GLN A 41 0.42 -13.33 -7.88
C GLN A 41 -0.11 -13.09 -6.46
N ILE A 42 0.81 -13.05 -5.48
CA ILE A 42 0.46 -12.79 -4.09
C ILE A 42 -0.08 -11.37 -3.93
N VAL A 43 -1.09 -11.21 -3.13
CA VAL A 43 -1.52 -9.90 -2.64
C VAL A 43 -0.61 -9.53 -1.47
N ALA A 44 0.29 -8.57 -1.69
CA ALA A 44 1.09 -7.96 -0.63
C ALA A 44 0.25 -6.87 0.06
N GLU A 45 -0.35 -7.23 1.20
CA GLU A 45 -1.14 -6.29 2.00
C GLU A 45 -0.21 -5.54 2.95
N VAL A 46 0.15 -4.32 2.58
CA VAL A 46 1.18 -3.54 3.25
C VAL A 46 0.63 -2.23 3.82
N GLN A 47 1.36 -1.66 4.77
CA GLN A 47 0.99 -0.42 5.44
C GLN A 47 2.00 0.66 5.06
N PRO A 48 1.69 1.53 4.08
CA PRO A 48 2.68 2.46 3.56
C PRO A 48 3.13 3.50 4.59
N PHE A 49 2.28 3.85 5.58
CA PHE A 49 2.68 4.77 6.64
C PHE A 49 3.77 4.19 7.55
N HIS A 50 3.88 2.87 7.69
CA HIS A 50 4.96 2.24 8.46
C HIS A 50 6.35 2.61 7.93
N VAL A 51 6.48 2.89 6.63
CA VAL A 51 7.75 3.40 6.06
C VAL A 51 8.21 4.66 6.78
N ALA A 52 7.31 5.62 6.97
CA ALA A 52 7.61 6.91 7.61
C ALA A 52 7.98 6.77 9.10
N ASP A 53 7.52 5.71 9.74
CA ASP A 53 7.83 5.41 11.14
C ASP A 53 9.10 4.57 11.27
N ASP A 54 9.19 3.47 10.56
CA ASP A 54 10.23 2.47 10.73
C ASP A 54 11.60 2.90 10.19
N MET A 55 11.64 3.76 9.16
CA MET A 55 12.92 4.26 8.61
C MET A 55 13.82 4.91 9.67
N ARG A 56 13.25 5.38 10.78
CA ARG A 56 13.99 6.05 11.86
C ARG A 56 14.89 5.10 12.67
N TRP A 57 14.60 3.80 12.63
CA TRP A 57 15.27 2.82 13.49
C TRP A 57 15.59 1.48 12.79
N MET A 58 15.08 1.26 11.60
CA MET A 58 15.18 -0.05 10.94
C MET A 58 16.64 -0.42 10.65
N GLU A 59 17.43 0.48 10.07
CA GLU A 59 18.83 0.20 9.75
C GLU A 59 19.67 -0.10 10.99
N GLU A 60 19.36 0.54 12.12
CA GLU A 60 20.01 0.26 13.40
C GLU A 60 19.67 -1.15 13.91
N ARG A 61 18.43 -1.60 13.73
CA ARG A 61 17.97 -2.90 14.25
C ARG A 61 18.36 -4.09 13.38
N ILE A 62 18.26 -3.98 12.08
CA ILE A 62 18.46 -5.11 11.17
C ILE A 62 19.66 -4.95 10.25
N GLY A 63 20.34 -3.81 10.28
CA GLY A 63 21.48 -3.46 9.41
C GLY A 63 21.05 -3.03 8.02
N LYS A 64 21.88 -2.21 7.38
CA LYS A 64 21.59 -1.57 6.09
C LYS A 64 21.21 -2.58 5.00
N ASN A 65 22.00 -3.64 4.84
CA ASN A 65 21.76 -4.63 3.77
C ASN A 65 20.38 -5.29 3.84
N ARG A 66 19.89 -5.61 5.05
CA ARG A 66 18.54 -6.16 5.20
C ARG A 66 17.45 -5.12 5.06
N SER A 67 17.76 -3.87 5.39
CA SER A 67 16.81 -2.75 5.23
C SER A 67 16.53 -2.42 3.77
N GLU A 68 17.42 -2.78 2.84
CA GLU A 68 17.18 -2.66 1.39
C GLU A 68 15.99 -3.51 0.92
N GLY A 69 15.70 -4.63 1.61
CA GLY A 69 14.52 -5.46 1.37
C GLY A 69 13.26 -5.02 2.11
N ALA A 70 13.32 -3.88 2.84
CA ALA A 70 12.20 -3.40 3.62
C ALA A 70 11.29 -2.48 2.79
N TYR A 71 9.98 -2.76 2.88
CA TYR A 71 8.99 -1.97 2.15
C TYR A 71 9.32 -1.84 0.66
N ALA A 72 9.66 -2.95 0.03
CA ALA A 72 10.11 -3.05 -1.36
C ALA A 72 8.93 -2.87 -2.34
N PHE A 73 8.22 -1.73 -2.24
CA PHE A 73 6.97 -1.51 -2.97
C PHE A 73 7.18 -1.51 -4.49
N ARG A 74 8.23 -0.82 -4.98
CA ARG A 74 8.53 -0.78 -6.41
C ARG A 74 8.87 -2.17 -6.94
N ARG A 75 9.78 -2.88 -6.28
CA ARG A 75 10.19 -4.23 -6.71
C ARG A 75 9.03 -5.22 -6.65
N LEU A 76 8.17 -5.17 -5.62
CA LEU A 76 6.95 -6.00 -5.56
C LEU A 76 5.98 -5.68 -6.71
N TRP A 77 5.77 -4.39 -7.00
CA TRP A 77 4.93 -3.96 -8.11
C TRP A 77 5.47 -4.45 -9.44
N ASP A 78 6.76 -4.22 -9.72
CA ASP A 78 7.42 -4.58 -10.97
C ASP A 78 7.52 -6.11 -11.14
N ALA A 79 7.61 -6.85 -10.04
CA ALA A 79 7.55 -8.32 -10.06
C ALA A 79 6.14 -8.88 -10.38
N GLY A 80 5.09 -8.05 -10.34
CA GLY A 80 3.71 -8.46 -10.62
C GLY A 80 2.91 -8.88 -9.38
N ALA A 81 3.41 -8.66 -8.17
CA ALA A 81 2.63 -8.82 -6.96
C ALA A 81 1.54 -7.74 -6.88
N VAL A 82 0.36 -8.08 -6.36
CA VAL A 82 -0.71 -7.11 -6.17
C VAL A 82 -0.50 -6.40 -4.84
N ILE A 83 -0.13 -5.13 -4.88
CA ILE A 83 0.01 -4.33 -3.65
C ILE A 83 -1.35 -3.80 -3.22
N SER A 84 -1.77 -4.11 -2.01
CA SER A 84 -2.95 -3.58 -1.33
C SER A 84 -2.53 -2.81 -0.09
N PHE A 85 -3.08 -1.61 0.09
CA PHE A 85 -2.73 -0.73 1.20
C PHE A 85 -3.75 -0.75 2.34
N GLY A 86 -3.23 -0.73 3.57
CA GLY A 86 -3.99 -0.59 4.80
C GLY A 86 -3.30 0.34 5.80
N SER A 87 -3.90 0.61 6.94
CA SER A 87 -3.37 1.52 7.96
C SER A 87 -2.72 0.82 9.15
N ASP A 88 -3.19 -0.37 9.50
CA ASP A 88 -2.89 -1.04 10.77
C ASP A 88 -3.18 -0.15 12.01
N SER A 89 -4.16 0.76 11.85
CA SER A 89 -4.57 1.66 12.94
C SER A 89 -5.30 0.87 14.05
N PRO A 90 -5.12 1.22 15.32
CA PRO A 90 -4.46 2.43 15.84
C PRO A 90 -2.94 2.33 16.01
N GLY A 91 -2.32 1.20 15.66
CA GLY A 91 -0.91 0.95 15.88
C GLY A 91 -0.63 0.29 17.22
N THR A 92 0.55 0.58 17.78
CA THR A 92 1.04 0.03 19.04
C THR A 92 1.23 1.11 20.11
N ASN A 93 1.62 0.72 21.33
CA ASN A 93 2.00 1.69 22.38
C ASN A 93 3.25 2.51 21.99
N ALA A 94 4.08 2.01 21.07
CA ALA A 94 5.31 2.67 20.64
C ALA A 94 5.11 3.54 19.39
N SER A 95 4.11 3.24 18.56
CA SER A 95 3.87 3.90 17.27
C SER A 95 2.40 4.10 17.01
N ARG A 96 2.03 5.31 16.61
CA ARG A 96 0.66 5.65 16.24
C ARG A 96 0.49 5.59 14.73
N TYR A 97 -0.45 4.75 14.27
CA TYR A 97 -0.77 4.61 12.86
C TYR A 97 -2.09 5.31 12.55
N TYR A 98 -2.07 6.15 11.54
CA TYR A 98 -3.19 7.03 11.19
C TYR A 98 -4.12 6.34 10.19
N LEU A 99 -5.43 6.51 10.38
CA LEU A 99 -6.45 6.07 9.40
C LEU A 99 -6.45 6.90 8.11
N ASN A 100 -5.85 8.11 8.14
CA ASN A 100 -5.85 9.01 6.99
C ASN A 100 -5.01 8.43 5.83
N PRO A 101 -5.63 8.02 4.70
CA PRO A 101 -4.92 7.43 3.58
C PRO A 101 -3.96 8.40 2.87
N MET A 102 -4.17 9.71 3.01
CA MET A 102 -3.25 10.70 2.42
C MET A 102 -1.84 10.60 3.00
N LEU A 103 -1.72 10.25 4.28
CA LEU A 103 -0.42 10.03 4.92
C LEU A 103 0.26 8.76 4.39
N GLY A 104 -0.53 7.72 4.09
CA GLY A 104 -0.03 6.50 3.46
C GLY A 104 0.43 6.73 2.01
N ILE A 105 -0.39 7.43 1.21
CA ILE A 105 -0.01 7.80 -0.17
C ILE A 105 1.26 8.65 -0.15
N TYR A 106 1.32 9.67 0.72
CA TYR A 106 2.51 10.49 0.90
C TYR A 106 3.76 9.63 1.18
N SER A 107 3.66 8.69 2.13
CA SER A 107 4.78 7.84 2.51
C SER A 107 5.23 6.91 1.39
N ALA A 108 4.29 6.32 0.64
CA ALA A 108 4.60 5.45 -0.50
C ALA A 108 5.28 6.20 -1.66
N VAL A 109 4.87 7.46 -1.90
CA VAL A 109 5.34 8.26 -3.04
C VAL A 109 6.61 9.05 -2.69
N SER A 110 6.70 9.60 -1.47
CA SER A 110 7.85 10.41 -1.05
C SER A 110 8.96 9.61 -0.39
N ARG A 111 8.62 8.54 0.35
CA ARG A 111 9.53 7.77 1.19
C ARG A 111 10.18 8.64 2.27
N LYS A 112 9.39 9.56 2.84
CA LYS A 112 9.82 10.52 3.87
C LYS A 112 8.98 10.39 5.13
N THR A 113 9.55 10.81 6.26
CA THR A 113 8.78 11.07 7.48
C THR A 113 7.82 12.25 7.27
N LEU A 114 6.88 12.46 8.18
CA LEU A 114 5.95 13.62 8.11
C LEU A 114 6.69 14.97 8.22
N SER A 115 7.90 14.99 8.81
CA SER A 115 8.77 16.18 8.83
C SER A 115 9.53 16.43 7.52
N GLY A 116 9.43 15.51 6.55
CA GLY A 116 10.06 15.64 5.23
C GLY A 116 11.46 15.03 5.14
N ALA A 117 11.92 14.30 6.14
CA ALA A 117 13.24 13.66 6.16
C ALA A 117 13.17 12.17 5.80
N PRO A 118 14.22 11.58 5.20
CA PRO A 118 15.34 12.28 4.56
C PRO A 118 14.88 13.02 3.30
N GLU A 119 15.53 14.10 2.92
CA GLU A 119 15.13 14.96 1.80
C GLU A 119 14.99 14.19 0.47
N THR A 120 15.91 13.27 0.21
CA THR A 120 15.91 12.42 -0.99
C THR A 120 14.93 11.24 -0.91
N GLY A 121 14.35 10.97 0.27
CA GLY A 121 13.53 9.77 0.53
C GLY A 121 14.37 8.55 0.91
N TRP A 122 13.90 7.78 1.87
CA TRP A 122 14.54 6.53 2.32
C TRP A 122 14.33 5.42 1.29
N PHE A 123 15.42 4.85 0.75
CA PHE A 123 15.38 3.94 -0.40
C PHE A 123 14.45 4.43 -1.50
N ALA A 124 14.78 5.59 -2.06
CA ALA A 124 13.93 6.32 -3.03
C ALA A 124 13.58 5.52 -4.30
N SER A 125 14.37 4.50 -4.63
CA SER A 125 14.08 3.54 -5.71
C SER A 125 12.82 2.72 -5.48
N GLU A 126 12.35 2.63 -4.23
CA GLU A 126 11.14 1.88 -3.85
C GLU A 126 9.86 2.74 -3.87
N ARG A 127 9.91 3.96 -4.42
CA ARG A 127 8.73 4.81 -4.58
C ARG A 127 7.72 4.20 -5.55
N LEU A 128 6.45 4.36 -5.22
CA LEU A 128 5.36 4.22 -6.19
C LEU A 128 5.02 5.59 -6.80
N THR A 129 4.38 5.58 -7.96
CA THR A 129 3.72 6.77 -8.49
C THR A 129 2.46 7.08 -7.68
N VAL A 130 1.91 8.29 -7.87
CA VAL A 130 0.65 8.67 -7.19
C VAL A 130 -0.50 7.77 -7.65
N GLU A 131 -0.57 7.48 -8.95
CA GLU A 131 -1.59 6.59 -9.54
C GLU A 131 -1.51 5.18 -8.95
N GLU A 132 -0.30 4.62 -8.86
CA GLU A 132 -0.10 3.29 -8.27
C GLU A 132 -0.51 3.26 -6.80
N ALA A 133 -0.17 4.30 -6.03
CA ALA A 133 -0.55 4.42 -4.63
C ALA A 133 -2.08 4.56 -4.44
N ILE A 134 -2.75 5.35 -5.30
CA ILE A 134 -4.23 5.43 -5.32
C ILE A 134 -4.82 4.06 -5.66
N ARG A 135 -4.30 3.39 -6.70
CA ARG A 135 -4.77 2.05 -7.11
C ARG A 135 -4.60 1.04 -5.98
N ALA A 136 -3.50 1.11 -5.23
CA ALA A 136 -3.25 0.22 -4.09
C ALA A 136 -4.26 0.41 -2.95
N TYR A 137 -4.76 1.64 -2.72
CA TYR A 137 -5.82 1.92 -1.74
C TYR A 137 -7.24 1.63 -2.25
N THR A 138 -7.45 1.51 -3.55
CA THR A 138 -8.79 1.41 -4.15
C THR A 138 -9.00 0.07 -4.83
N PHE A 139 -8.67 -0.05 -6.11
CA PHE A 139 -8.92 -1.24 -6.91
C PHE A 139 -8.23 -2.49 -6.34
N ASN A 140 -6.95 -2.38 -5.97
CA ASN A 140 -6.21 -3.54 -5.47
C ASN A 140 -6.74 -4.03 -4.11
N THR A 141 -7.23 -3.13 -3.25
CA THR A 141 -7.88 -3.50 -1.99
C THR A 141 -9.22 -4.18 -2.24
N ALA A 142 -10.01 -3.69 -3.19
CA ALA A 142 -11.24 -4.36 -3.61
C ALA A 142 -10.95 -5.75 -4.24
N TYR A 143 -9.91 -5.85 -5.07
CA TYR A 143 -9.43 -7.11 -5.62
C TYR A 143 -9.03 -8.09 -4.51
N ALA A 144 -8.25 -7.66 -3.52
CA ALA A 144 -7.85 -8.50 -2.39
C ALA A 144 -9.04 -9.08 -1.61
N SER A 145 -10.19 -8.41 -1.66
CA SER A 145 -11.44 -8.81 -0.99
C SER A 145 -12.42 -9.54 -1.91
N PHE A 146 -12.06 -9.82 -3.18
CA PHE A 146 -12.96 -10.38 -4.20
C PHE A 146 -14.17 -9.49 -4.52
N GLU A 147 -14.04 -8.18 -4.35
CA GLU A 147 -15.10 -7.18 -4.55
C GLU A 147 -14.79 -6.19 -5.69
N ASP A 148 -13.73 -6.44 -6.46
CA ASP A 148 -13.30 -5.61 -7.60
C ASP A 148 -14.34 -5.52 -8.72
N HIS A 149 -15.32 -6.43 -8.75
CA HIS A 149 -16.45 -6.39 -9.67
C HIS A 149 -17.57 -5.43 -9.24
N ILE A 150 -17.60 -5.01 -7.96
CA ILE A 150 -18.63 -4.12 -7.41
C ILE A 150 -18.10 -2.78 -6.90
N LYS A 151 -16.81 -2.66 -6.61
CA LYS A 151 -16.19 -1.42 -6.09
C LYS A 151 -14.70 -1.31 -6.44
N GLY A 152 -14.05 -0.25 -6.00
CA GLY A 152 -12.60 -0.01 -6.17
C GLY A 152 -12.24 0.80 -7.41
N SER A 153 -13.19 1.08 -8.30
CA SER A 153 -13.04 1.98 -9.46
C SER A 153 -14.35 2.70 -9.75
N LEU A 154 -14.25 3.83 -10.45
CA LEU A 154 -15.40 4.62 -10.89
C LEU A 154 -15.83 4.15 -12.30
N GLU A 155 -16.58 3.06 -12.34
CA GLU A 155 -17.09 2.44 -13.56
C GLU A 155 -18.59 2.25 -13.50
N VAL A 156 -19.26 2.29 -14.67
CA VAL A 156 -20.70 2.05 -14.76
C VAL A 156 -21.02 0.63 -14.26
N GLY A 157 -21.99 0.53 -13.35
CA GLY A 157 -22.41 -0.74 -12.75
C GLY A 157 -21.78 -1.03 -11.38
N LYS A 158 -20.74 -0.27 -10.97
CA LYS A 158 -20.17 -0.37 -9.62
C LYS A 158 -20.86 0.56 -8.62
N LEU A 159 -20.60 0.32 -7.34
CA LEU A 159 -21.09 1.16 -6.26
C LEU A 159 -20.56 2.61 -6.41
N ALA A 160 -21.43 3.57 -6.18
CA ALA A 160 -21.06 4.98 -6.15
C ALA A 160 -20.41 5.33 -4.80
N ASP A 161 -19.26 4.69 -4.52
CA ASP A 161 -18.43 4.90 -3.35
C ASP A 161 -17.20 5.72 -3.76
N LEU A 162 -17.15 6.98 -3.35
CA LEU A 162 -16.08 7.89 -3.77
C LEU A 162 -15.82 8.98 -2.73
N VAL A 163 -14.66 9.59 -2.83
CA VAL A 163 -14.28 10.78 -2.07
C VAL A 163 -13.95 11.93 -3.01
N VAL A 164 -14.31 13.16 -2.60
CA VAL A 164 -13.84 14.38 -3.23
C VAL A 164 -12.76 14.98 -2.35
N LEU A 165 -11.58 15.17 -2.92
CA LEU A 165 -10.42 15.70 -2.23
C LEU A 165 -10.32 17.23 -2.39
N SER A 166 -9.55 17.89 -1.51
CA SER A 166 -9.27 19.34 -1.61
C SER A 166 -8.44 19.68 -2.82
N ASP A 167 -7.56 18.78 -3.27
CA ASP A 167 -6.61 18.99 -4.34
C ASP A 167 -6.52 17.78 -5.26
N ASN A 168 -6.05 18.01 -6.50
CA ASN A 168 -5.74 16.95 -7.44
C ASN A 168 -4.35 16.36 -7.13
N LEU A 169 -4.31 15.16 -6.59
CA LEU A 169 -3.08 14.48 -6.20
C LEU A 169 -2.07 14.32 -7.35
N LEU A 170 -2.55 14.25 -8.60
CA LEU A 170 -1.72 14.09 -9.79
C LEU A 170 -1.07 15.40 -10.26
N GLN A 171 -1.47 16.53 -9.70
CA GLN A 171 -1.01 17.86 -10.12
C GLN A 171 -0.25 18.63 -9.05
N ILE A 172 -0.24 18.12 -7.82
CA ILE A 172 0.49 18.74 -6.72
C ILE A 172 1.84 18.05 -6.49
N SER A 173 2.77 18.75 -5.84
CA SER A 173 4.01 18.12 -5.37
C SER A 173 3.72 16.97 -4.40
N PRO A 174 4.45 15.86 -4.47
CA PRO A 174 4.35 14.76 -3.51
C PRO A 174 4.40 15.22 -2.04
N ASP A 175 5.21 16.23 -1.72
CA ASP A 175 5.33 16.77 -0.37
C ASP A 175 4.05 17.46 0.14
N LYS A 176 3.11 17.81 -0.75
CA LYS A 176 1.81 18.40 -0.41
C LYS A 176 0.70 17.37 -0.19
N ILE A 177 0.90 16.13 -0.58
CA ILE A 177 -0.13 15.09 -0.47
C ILE A 177 -0.61 14.91 0.97
N LYS A 178 0.29 15.00 1.95
CA LYS A 178 -0.03 14.86 3.37
C LYS A 178 -0.97 15.95 3.92
N ASP A 179 -1.06 17.08 3.23
CA ASP A 179 -1.88 18.24 3.62
C ASP A 179 -3.27 18.21 2.95
N VAL A 180 -3.49 17.28 2.01
CA VAL A 180 -4.77 17.11 1.32
C VAL A 180 -5.81 16.52 2.28
N TYR A 181 -7.02 17.07 2.23
CA TYR A 181 -8.13 16.59 3.04
C TYR A 181 -9.35 16.19 2.19
N VAL A 182 -10.24 15.41 2.78
CA VAL A 182 -11.48 14.97 2.14
C VAL A 182 -12.51 16.07 2.27
N LYS A 183 -13.01 16.60 1.15
CA LYS A 183 -14.15 17.54 1.08
C LYS A 183 -15.48 16.82 1.27
N SER A 184 -15.65 15.66 0.62
CA SER A 184 -16.89 14.90 0.71
C SER A 184 -16.58 13.42 0.63
N THR A 185 -17.36 12.60 1.38
CA THR A 185 -17.41 11.14 1.22
C THR A 185 -18.80 10.75 0.78
N ILE A 186 -18.87 9.92 -0.26
CA ILE A 186 -20.11 9.42 -0.83
C ILE A 186 -20.06 7.89 -0.74
N VAL A 187 -21.10 7.27 -0.18
CA VAL A 187 -21.24 5.82 -0.06
C VAL A 187 -22.62 5.42 -0.61
N GLY A 188 -22.64 4.50 -1.56
CA GLY A 188 -23.86 4.09 -2.23
C GLY A 188 -24.62 5.25 -2.87
N GLY A 189 -23.90 6.26 -3.39
CA GLY A 189 -24.48 7.45 -4.00
C GLY A 189 -25.02 8.51 -3.01
N LYS A 190 -24.84 8.31 -1.70
CA LYS A 190 -25.29 9.26 -0.66
C LYS A 190 -24.08 9.94 -0.02
N VAL A 191 -24.16 11.28 0.13
CA VAL A 191 -23.15 12.05 0.88
C VAL A 191 -23.27 11.67 2.35
N VAL A 192 -22.23 11.04 2.91
CA VAL A 192 -22.14 10.62 4.32
C VAL A 192 -21.22 11.52 5.15
N TYR A 193 -20.38 12.30 4.48
CA TYR A 193 -19.51 13.30 5.09
C TYR A 193 -19.35 14.49 4.16
N GLN A 194 -19.36 15.69 4.75
CA GLN A 194 -19.07 16.98 4.08
C GLN A 194 -18.21 17.81 5.03
N ALA A 195 -17.04 18.24 4.55
CA ALA A 195 -16.22 19.22 5.29
C ALA A 195 -16.97 20.53 5.43
N LYS A 196 -16.82 21.16 6.60
CA LYS A 196 -17.39 22.50 6.89
C LYS A 196 -16.56 23.60 6.27
#